data_0ce4aee294c8397da4317de4dd92dd7f
#
_entry.id   0ce4aee294c8397da4317de4dd92dd7f
#
_cell.length_a   1.000
_cell.length_b   1.000
_cell.length_c   1.000
_cell.angle_alpha   90.00
_cell.angle_beta   90.00
_cell.angle_gamma   90.00
#
_symmetry.space_group_name_H-M   'P 1'
#
loop_
_entity.id
_entity.type
_entity.pdbx_description
1 polymer ?
#
loop_
_entity_poly.entity_id
_entity_poly.type
_entity_poly.pdbx_seq_one_letter_code
_entity_poly.pdbx_strand_id
1 'polypeptide(L)'
;MDNRRFIARRAAQYFNEGDTVNLGIGIPSACSDYVDPTIAFQTENGMIGVGPVAKKLAICDTYQNAGGINFVPVMGASAFDTAYSFAVIRSGRMAATVLGALQVAENGDIANWASPGRAFGMGGAMDLCNGARKVIVAMELTTKKGEPKILKKCTYPLTAQGCVNHIVTEQCVIDVTPEGLKLVEIRAGKTPEDIQAQVEPTLIIADDLKPIEA
;
A
#
# COMPACT_ATOMS: atom_id res chain seq x y z
N MET A 1 -6.84 -16.81 8.86
CA MET A 1 -6.09 -16.06 7.80
C MET A 1 -4.89 -15.41 8.47
N ASP A 2 -3.70 -15.43 7.85
CA ASP A 2 -2.56 -14.72 8.40
C ASP A 2 -2.77 -13.20 8.26
N ASN A 3 -2.06 -12.41 9.08
CA ASN A 3 -2.21 -10.95 9.11
C ASN A 3 -1.94 -10.30 7.74
N ARG A 4 -0.97 -10.81 6.99
CA ARG A 4 -0.58 -10.23 5.68
C ARG A 4 -1.71 -10.36 4.66
N ARG A 5 -2.34 -11.52 4.59
CA ARG A 5 -3.50 -11.77 3.72
C ARG A 5 -4.72 -10.98 4.16
N PHE A 6 -4.93 -10.84 5.46
CA PHE A 6 -6.01 -10.03 6.01
C PHE A 6 -5.87 -8.55 5.59
N ILE A 7 -4.69 -7.97 5.79
CA ILE A 7 -4.40 -6.58 5.39
C ILE A 7 -4.58 -6.39 3.88
N ALA A 8 -4.01 -7.31 3.08
CA ALA A 8 -4.08 -7.23 1.62
C ALA A 8 -5.52 -7.29 1.10
N ARG A 9 -6.34 -8.20 1.65
CA ARG A 9 -7.75 -8.34 1.31
C ARG A 9 -8.55 -7.06 1.62
N ARG A 10 -8.31 -6.47 2.79
CA ARG A 10 -8.98 -5.20 3.13
C ARG A 10 -8.49 -4.04 2.27
N ALA A 11 -7.19 -3.93 2.00
CA ALA A 11 -6.66 -2.88 1.14
C ALA A 11 -7.20 -2.96 -0.29
N ALA A 12 -7.41 -4.18 -0.81
CA ALA A 12 -7.98 -4.40 -2.13
C ALA A 12 -9.40 -3.86 -2.30
N GLN A 13 -10.17 -3.71 -1.22
CA GLN A 13 -11.53 -3.14 -1.25
C GLN A 13 -11.58 -1.63 -1.57
N TYR A 14 -10.44 -0.96 -1.61
CA TYR A 14 -10.36 0.44 -2.05
C TYR A 14 -10.35 0.62 -3.58
N PHE A 15 -10.24 -0.46 -4.34
CA PHE A 15 -10.19 -0.41 -5.79
C PHE A 15 -11.59 -0.53 -6.40
N ASN A 16 -11.80 0.18 -7.49
CA ASN A 16 -13.05 0.16 -8.24
C ASN A 16 -12.82 -0.47 -9.62
N GLU A 17 -13.89 -0.93 -10.23
CA GLU A 17 -13.88 -1.44 -11.60
C GLU A 17 -13.20 -0.46 -12.56
N GLY A 18 -12.28 -0.96 -13.38
CA GLY A 18 -11.52 -0.17 -14.35
C GLY A 18 -10.35 0.63 -13.76
N ASP A 19 -10.07 0.53 -12.46
CA ASP A 19 -8.91 1.21 -11.87
C ASP A 19 -7.59 0.65 -12.39
N THR A 20 -6.62 1.55 -12.56
CA THR A 20 -5.21 1.20 -12.74
C THR A 20 -4.48 1.41 -11.41
N VAL A 21 -3.90 0.35 -10.88
CA VAL A 21 -3.31 0.30 -9.53
C VAL A 21 -1.87 -0.18 -9.59
N ASN A 22 -0.98 0.46 -8.81
CA ASN A 22 0.36 -0.05 -8.56
C ASN A 22 0.43 -0.73 -7.19
N LEU A 23 1.09 -1.87 -7.12
CA LEU A 23 1.28 -2.64 -5.88
C LEU A 23 2.76 -2.72 -5.53
N GLY A 24 3.10 -2.21 -4.35
CA GLY A 24 4.41 -2.37 -3.75
C GLY A 24 4.73 -3.83 -3.40
N ILE A 25 5.97 -4.08 -3.03
CA ILE A 25 6.48 -5.41 -2.66
C ILE A 25 5.96 -5.82 -1.28
N GLY A 26 5.71 -7.10 -1.08
CA GLY A 26 5.35 -7.68 0.21
C GLY A 26 3.85 -7.77 0.46
N ILE A 27 3.30 -7.17 1.52
CA ILE A 27 1.85 -7.18 1.80
C ILE A 27 1.06 -6.58 0.63
N PRO A 28 1.46 -5.43 0.06
CA PRO A 28 0.74 -4.84 -1.07
C PRO A 28 0.55 -5.77 -2.27
N SER A 29 1.57 -6.54 -2.64
CA SER A 29 1.50 -7.44 -3.79
C SER A 29 0.43 -8.51 -3.66
N ALA A 30 0.05 -8.90 -2.44
CA ALA A 30 -1.01 -9.88 -2.21
C ALA A 30 -2.43 -9.32 -2.45
N CYS A 31 -2.59 -8.01 -2.63
CA CYS A 31 -3.90 -7.43 -2.99
C CYS A 31 -4.44 -7.99 -4.30
N SER A 32 -3.55 -8.36 -5.23
CA SER A 32 -3.94 -8.93 -6.53
C SER A 32 -4.74 -10.23 -6.44
N ASP A 33 -4.66 -10.95 -5.32
CA ASP A 33 -5.40 -12.20 -5.10
C ASP A 33 -6.88 -11.95 -4.75
N TYR A 34 -7.29 -10.70 -4.49
CA TYR A 34 -8.60 -10.35 -3.90
C TYR A 34 -9.38 -9.32 -4.72
N VAL A 35 -9.06 -9.16 -5.99
CA VAL A 35 -9.68 -8.14 -6.84
C VAL A 35 -10.42 -8.73 -8.01
N ASP A 36 -11.34 -7.94 -8.57
CA ASP A 36 -12.00 -8.23 -9.83
C ASP A 36 -11.01 -8.16 -11.00
N PRO A 37 -11.14 -9.03 -12.03
CA PRO A 37 -10.31 -9.01 -13.23
C PRO A 37 -10.33 -7.69 -14.02
N THR A 38 -11.27 -6.79 -13.76
CA THR A 38 -11.33 -5.46 -14.37
C THR A 38 -10.28 -4.48 -13.85
N ILE A 39 -9.62 -4.79 -12.72
CA ILE A 39 -8.54 -3.99 -12.15
C ILE A 39 -7.25 -4.25 -12.94
N ALA A 40 -6.68 -3.19 -13.51
CA ALA A 40 -5.42 -3.26 -14.23
C ALA A 40 -4.23 -2.98 -13.30
N PHE A 41 -3.34 -3.96 -13.11
CA PHE A 41 -2.11 -3.72 -12.35
C PHE A 41 -1.00 -3.18 -13.23
N GLN A 42 -0.32 -2.15 -12.73
CA GLN A 42 0.86 -1.55 -13.34
C GLN A 42 2.11 -1.95 -12.55
N THR A 43 3.21 -2.20 -13.25
CA THR A 43 4.53 -2.30 -12.64
C THR A 43 5.44 -1.18 -13.16
N GLU A 44 6.16 -0.52 -12.26
CA GLU A 44 6.92 0.71 -12.56
C GLU A 44 8.04 0.52 -13.58
N ASN A 45 8.57 -0.69 -13.72
CA ASN A 45 9.57 -1.01 -14.73
C ASN A 45 9.03 -1.06 -16.17
N GLY A 46 7.70 -0.96 -16.38
CA GLY A 46 7.16 -0.63 -17.70
C GLY A 46 6.08 -1.55 -18.25
N MET A 47 5.05 -1.89 -17.46
CA MET A 47 3.88 -2.61 -17.99
C MET A 47 2.59 -2.24 -17.26
N ILE A 48 1.49 -2.18 -17.98
CA ILE A 48 0.11 -2.26 -17.49
C ILE A 48 -0.49 -3.57 -17.95
N GLY A 49 -1.26 -4.23 -17.08
CA GLY A 49 -1.79 -5.57 -17.33
C GLY A 49 -0.89 -6.68 -16.75
N VAL A 50 -0.29 -6.41 -15.59
CA VAL A 50 0.41 -7.43 -14.80
C VAL A 50 -0.62 -8.43 -14.30
N GLY A 51 -0.47 -9.69 -14.66
CA GLY A 51 -1.35 -10.78 -14.27
C GLY A 51 -0.79 -11.63 -13.13
N PRO A 52 -1.27 -12.86 -12.98
CA PRO A 52 -0.87 -13.73 -11.88
C PRO A 52 0.60 -14.13 -11.96
N VAL A 53 1.16 -14.49 -10.79
CA VAL A 53 2.52 -15.04 -10.70
C VAL A 53 2.67 -16.26 -11.60
N ALA A 54 3.72 -16.27 -12.42
CA ALA A 54 3.97 -17.35 -13.36
C ALA A 54 4.29 -18.66 -12.62
N LYS A 55 3.58 -19.73 -12.98
CA LYS A 55 3.89 -21.10 -12.50
C LYS A 55 5.10 -21.64 -13.29
N LYS A 56 5.83 -22.61 -12.72
CA LYS A 56 7.07 -23.20 -13.31
C LYS A 56 6.99 -23.53 -14.80
N LEU A 57 5.84 -23.99 -15.31
CA LEU A 57 5.63 -24.35 -16.72
C LEU A 57 5.35 -23.14 -17.62
N ALA A 58 5.04 -21.98 -17.06
CA ALA A 58 4.72 -20.76 -17.77
C ALA A 58 5.73 -19.64 -17.48
N ILE A 59 6.90 -19.99 -16.91
CA ILE A 59 7.95 -19.01 -16.61
C ILE A 59 8.47 -18.46 -17.94
N CYS A 60 8.25 -17.18 -18.15
CA CYS A 60 8.92 -16.39 -19.16
C CYS A 60 9.81 -15.38 -18.43
N ASP A 61 11.12 -15.55 -18.57
CA ASP A 61 12.09 -14.66 -17.90
C ASP A 61 12.01 -13.21 -18.39
N THR A 62 11.22 -12.96 -19.45
CA THR A 62 11.04 -11.63 -20.03
C THR A 62 10.09 -10.75 -19.21
N TYR A 63 9.11 -11.33 -18.50
CA TYR A 63 8.09 -10.57 -17.78
C TYR A 63 8.30 -10.67 -16.27
N GLN A 64 9.01 -9.70 -15.72
CA GLN A 64 9.21 -9.55 -14.29
C GLN A 64 8.65 -8.19 -13.82
N ASN A 65 8.01 -8.19 -12.68
CA ASN A 65 7.62 -6.93 -12.03
C ASN A 65 8.85 -6.26 -11.38
N ALA A 66 8.67 -5.06 -10.85
CA ALA A 66 9.74 -4.31 -10.19
C ALA A 66 10.33 -5.02 -8.95
N GLY A 67 9.64 -6.02 -8.40
CA GLY A 67 10.12 -6.89 -7.31
C GLY A 67 10.86 -8.14 -7.79
N GLY A 68 11.11 -8.30 -9.11
CA GLY A 68 11.79 -9.47 -9.67
C GLY A 68 10.92 -10.74 -9.71
N ILE A 69 9.60 -10.60 -9.57
CA ILE A 69 8.65 -11.73 -9.60
C ILE A 69 8.15 -11.90 -11.03
N ASN A 70 8.30 -13.12 -11.57
CA ASN A 70 7.79 -13.46 -12.89
C ASN A 70 6.26 -13.54 -12.85
N PHE A 71 5.60 -12.98 -13.87
CA PHE A 71 4.16 -12.98 -14.00
C PHE A 71 3.73 -13.30 -15.44
N VAL A 72 2.45 -13.63 -15.61
CA VAL A 72 1.83 -13.82 -16.93
C VAL A 72 1.04 -12.55 -17.26
N PRO A 73 1.36 -11.82 -18.34
CA PRO A 73 0.56 -10.68 -18.74
C PRO A 73 -0.88 -11.07 -19.05
N VAL A 74 -1.83 -10.21 -18.69
CA VAL A 74 -3.24 -10.41 -19.07
C VAL A 74 -3.46 -10.02 -20.53
N MET A 75 -4.55 -10.50 -21.13
CA MET A 75 -4.92 -10.10 -22.49
C MET A 75 -5.12 -8.57 -22.55
N GLY A 76 -4.52 -7.91 -23.54
CA GLY A 76 -4.53 -6.45 -23.67
C GLY A 76 -3.43 -5.73 -22.89
N ALA A 77 -2.54 -6.46 -22.22
CA ALA A 77 -1.40 -5.86 -21.54
C ALA A 77 -0.53 -5.05 -22.52
N SER A 78 0.05 -3.96 -22.04
CA SER A 78 0.94 -3.09 -22.79
C SER A 78 2.27 -2.92 -22.07
N ALA A 79 3.37 -3.17 -22.79
CA ALA A 79 4.73 -2.94 -22.30
C ALA A 79 5.32 -1.67 -22.93
N PHE A 80 6.06 -0.93 -22.16
CA PHE A 80 6.71 0.32 -22.54
C PHE A 80 7.99 0.53 -21.74
N ASP A 81 8.79 1.51 -22.12
CA ASP A 81 10.02 1.82 -21.38
C ASP A 81 9.74 2.44 -19.99
N THR A 82 10.74 2.42 -19.15
CA THR A 82 10.65 2.94 -17.78
C THR A 82 10.34 4.44 -17.73
N ALA A 83 10.85 5.23 -18.68
CA ALA A 83 10.58 6.67 -18.70
C ALA A 83 9.09 6.96 -18.95
N TYR A 84 8.49 6.22 -19.92
CA TYR A 84 7.06 6.31 -20.17
C TYR A 84 6.23 5.82 -18.96
N SER A 85 6.65 4.72 -18.32
CA SER A 85 6.01 4.21 -17.11
C SER A 85 5.93 5.27 -16.01
N PHE A 86 7.04 5.95 -15.72
CA PHE A 86 7.08 7.02 -14.73
C PHE A 86 6.29 8.26 -15.17
N ALA A 87 6.25 8.56 -16.47
CA ALA A 87 5.38 9.62 -16.98
C ALA A 87 3.89 9.30 -16.72
N VAL A 88 3.46 8.03 -16.90
CA VAL A 88 2.11 7.59 -16.54
C VAL A 88 1.85 7.74 -15.05
N ILE A 89 2.78 7.31 -14.19
CA ILE A 89 2.65 7.47 -12.74
C ILE A 89 2.45 8.95 -12.38
N ARG A 90 3.34 9.84 -12.87
CA ARG A 90 3.31 11.29 -12.58
C ARG A 90 2.12 12.02 -13.18
N SER A 91 1.44 11.43 -14.15
CA SER A 91 0.30 12.06 -14.84
C SER A 91 -0.98 12.13 -14.01
N GLY A 92 -1.02 11.56 -12.80
CA GLY A 92 -2.22 11.48 -11.97
C GLY A 92 -3.28 10.48 -12.49
N ARG A 93 -2.92 9.58 -13.42
CA ARG A 93 -3.83 8.58 -13.98
C ARG A 93 -3.90 7.29 -13.18
N MET A 94 -2.92 7.05 -12.30
CA MET A 94 -2.99 5.92 -11.35
C MET A 94 -4.10 6.17 -10.33
N ALA A 95 -5.10 5.29 -10.30
CA ALA A 95 -6.20 5.40 -9.36
C ALA A 95 -5.75 5.21 -7.91
N ALA A 96 -4.84 4.26 -7.70
CA ALA A 96 -4.27 4.01 -6.39
C ALA A 96 -2.85 3.43 -6.48
N THR A 97 -2.09 3.62 -5.41
CA THR A 97 -0.91 2.80 -5.10
C THR A 97 -1.06 2.22 -3.70
N VAL A 98 -0.65 0.96 -3.53
CA VAL A 98 -0.56 0.33 -2.21
C VAL A 98 0.90 0.12 -1.87
N LEU A 99 1.35 0.67 -0.77
CA LEU A 99 2.75 0.63 -0.34
C LEU A 99 2.89 0.06 1.08
N GLY A 100 3.97 -0.65 1.32
CA GLY A 100 4.40 -0.94 2.69
C GLY A 100 5.09 0.28 3.30
N ALA A 101 5.03 0.42 4.63
CA ALA A 101 5.74 1.47 5.34
C ALA A 101 6.50 0.94 6.55
N LEU A 102 7.60 1.61 6.86
CA LEU A 102 8.32 1.47 8.13
C LEU A 102 7.68 2.37 9.18
N GLN A 103 7.33 3.61 8.80
CA GLN A 103 6.64 4.59 9.63
C GLN A 103 5.68 5.44 8.79
N VAL A 104 4.58 5.87 9.40
CA VAL A 104 3.65 6.88 8.87
C VAL A 104 3.43 7.92 9.96
N ALA A 105 3.46 9.20 9.60
CA ALA A 105 3.18 10.29 10.54
C ALA A 105 1.71 10.72 10.50
N GLU A 106 1.27 11.43 11.54
CA GLU A 106 -0.11 11.91 11.68
C GLU A 106 -0.57 12.84 10.53
N ASN A 107 0.37 13.53 9.90
CA ASN A 107 0.12 14.40 8.76
C ASN A 107 0.17 13.69 7.40
N GLY A 108 0.29 12.36 7.38
CA GLY A 108 0.38 11.56 6.15
C GLY A 108 1.77 11.47 5.52
N ASP A 109 2.84 11.88 6.22
CA ASP A 109 4.21 11.60 5.79
C ASP A 109 4.48 10.10 5.83
N ILE A 110 5.25 9.59 4.87
CA ILE A 110 5.63 8.17 4.79
C ILE A 110 7.14 7.99 4.75
N ALA A 111 7.64 7.00 5.50
CA ALA A 111 9.01 6.53 5.45
C ALA A 111 9.03 5.01 5.19
N ASN A 112 9.60 4.58 4.05
CA ASN A 112 9.56 3.17 3.67
C ASN A 112 10.85 2.63 3.03
N TRP A 113 11.90 3.45 2.86
CA TRP A 113 13.09 3.05 2.11
C TRP A 113 14.36 2.92 2.93
N ALA A 114 14.40 3.52 4.13
CA ALA A 114 15.57 3.45 5.01
C ALA A 114 15.17 3.43 6.49
N SER A 115 15.98 2.75 7.29
CA SER A 115 15.95 2.75 8.76
C SER A 115 17.39 2.85 9.28
N PRO A 116 17.63 3.12 10.57
CA PRO A 116 18.97 3.18 11.13
C PRO A 116 19.81 1.96 10.74
N GLY A 117 20.97 2.22 10.10
CA GLY A 117 21.90 1.18 9.67
C GLY A 117 21.46 0.35 8.45
N ARG A 118 20.30 0.64 7.82
CA ARG A 118 19.82 -0.10 6.65
C ARG A 118 19.08 0.79 5.66
N ALA A 119 19.50 0.79 4.40
CA ALA A 119 18.79 1.38 3.28
C ALA A 119 18.34 0.28 2.32
N PHE A 120 17.08 0.33 1.89
CA PHE A 120 16.49 -0.67 0.98
C PHE A 120 16.47 -0.21 -0.48
N GLY A 121 16.79 1.06 -0.71
CA GLY A 121 16.54 1.72 -1.99
C GLY A 121 15.11 2.27 -2.08
N MET A 122 14.98 3.43 -2.68
CA MET A 122 13.69 4.13 -2.75
C MET A 122 12.80 3.61 -3.88
N GLY A 123 13.41 3.15 -4.98
CA GLY A 123 12.68 2.73 -6.18
C GLY A 123 11.76 3.83 -6.69
N GLY A 124 10.59 3.45 -7.17
CA GLY A 124 9.55 4.36 -7.64
C GLY A 124 8.62 4.92 -6.56
N ALA A 125 8.88 4.65 -5.28
CA ALA A 125 7.94 5.00 -4.20
C ALA A 125 7.65 6.49 -4.11
N MET A 126 8.64 7.37 -4.34
CA MET A 126 8.43 8.83 -4.34
C MET A 126 7.46 9.27 -5.45
N ASP A 127 7.63 8.74 -6.64
CA ASP A 127 6.77 9.05 -7.77
C ASP A 127 5.36 8.51 -7.57
N LEU A 128 5.24 7.30 -7.05
CA LEU A 128 3.95 6.68 -6.73
C LEU A 128 3.20 7.46 -5.66
N CYS A 129 3.88 7.89 -4.59
CA CYS A 129 3.29 8.70 -3.52
C CYS A 129 2.77 10.05 -4.01
N ASN A 130 3.43 10.67 -4.99
CA ASN A 130 3.05 11.99 -5.49
C ASN A 130 2.17 11.93 -6.74
N GLY A 131 2.18 10.82 -7.48
CA GLY A 131 1.47 10.68 -8.74
C GLY A 131 0.16 9.91 -8.68
N ALA A 132 -0.02 9.01 -7.71
CA ALA A 132 -1.27 8.28 -7.56
C ALA A 132 -2.35 9.16 -6.91
N ARG A 133 -3.61 8.95 -7.32
CA ARG A 133 -4.76 9.68 -6.73
C ARG A 133 -5.04 9.27 -5.29
N LYS A 134 -4.68 8.03 -4.93
CA LYS A 134 -4.88 7.46 -3.61
C LYS A 134 -3.65 6.67 -3.21
N VAL A 135 -3.08 7.01 -2.06
CA VAL A 135 -1.95 6.29 -1.45
C VAL A 135 -2.47 5.52 -0.24
N ILE A 136 -2.42 4.20 -0.34
CA ILE A 136 -2.85 3.28 0.71
C ILE A 136 -1.61 2.64 1.31
N VAL A 137 -1.42 2.77 2.60
CA VAL A 137 -0.36 2.05 3.33
C VAL A 137 -0.93 0.74 3.86
N ALA A 138 -0.32 -0.37 3.46
CA ALA A 138 -0.64 -1.72 3.95
C ALA A 138 0.53 -2.26 4.78
N MET A 139 0.37 -2.31 6.10
CA MET A 139 1.43 -2.68 7.03
C MET A 139 0.88 -3.26 8.34
N GLU A 140 1.70 -3.99 9.09
CA GLU A 140 1.38 -4.33 10.48
C GLU A 140 1.42 -3.06 11.35
N LEU A 141 0.53 -2.95 12.34
CA LEU A 141 0.35 -1.77 13.19
C LEU A 141 1.60 -1.42 13.98
N THR A 142 2.31 -2.44 14.46
CA THR A 142 3.54 -2.30 15.25
C THR A 142 4.73 -3.01 14.63
N THR A 143 5.91 -2.73 15.13
CA THR A 143 7.10 -3.53 14.82
C THR A 143 7.01 -4.90 15.51
N LYS A 144 7.89 -5.85 15.13
CA LYS A 144 8.01 -7.16 15.82
C LYS A 144 8.32 -7.06 17.32
N LYS A 145 8.80 -5.89 17.77
CA LYS A 145 9.08 -5.60 19.18
C LYS A 145 7.91 -4.90 19.88
N GLY A 146 6.80 -4.66 19.19
CA GLY A 146 5.63 -3.95 19.72
C GLY A 146 5.75 -2.42 19.68
N GLU A 147 6.78 -1.87 19.02
CA GLU A 147 6.95 -0.42 18.90
C GLU A 147 5.95 0.16 17.87
N PRO A 148 5.38 1.36 18.13
CA PRO A 148 4.49 2.03 17.20
C PRO A 148 5.16 2.30 15.84
N LYS A 149 4.38 2.17 14.77
CA LYS A 149 4.76 2.57 13.40
C LYS A 149 3.98 3.78 12.91
N ILE A 150 2.88 4.11 13.60
CA ILE A 150 2.11 5.33 13.37
C ILE A 150 2.54 6.33 14.44
N LEU A 151 3.19 7.41 14.02
CA LEU A 151 3.91 8.35 14.87
C LEU A 151 3.38 9.77 14.67
N LYS A 152 3.63 10.67 15.63
CA LYS A 152 3.38 12.10 15.44
C LYS A 152 4.25 12.67 14.31
N LYS A 153 5.49 12.17 14.22
CA LYS A 153 6.45 12.56 13.17
C LYS A 153 7.35 11.37 12.85
N CYS A 154 7.57 11.09 11.57
CA CYS A 154 8.53 10.08 11.17
C CYS A 154 9.93 10.42 11.65
N THR A 155 10.63 9.44 12.19
CA THR A 155 12.03 9.55 12.63
C THR A 155 13.01 9.00 11.59
N TYR A 156 12.50 8.24 10.61
CA TYR A 156 13.28 7.71 9.49
C TYR A 156 13.21 8.66 8.29
N PRO A 157 14.17 8.55 7.35
CA PRO A 157 14.16 9.37 6.15
C PRO A 157 12.84 9.22 5.37
N LEU A 158 12.24 10.36 5.06
CA LEU A 158 10.95 10.39 4.36
C LEU A 158 11.07 9.89 2.92
N THR A 159 10.04 9.23 2.46
CA THR A 159 9.79 8.90 1.05
C THR A 159 9.01 10.04 0.39
N ALA A 160 7.93 10.50 1.05
CA ALA A 160 7.10 11.62 0.62
C ALA A 160 6.40 12.25 1.83
N GLN A 161 5.88 13.46 1.63
CA GLN A 161 5.20 14.24 2.66
C GLN A 161 3.72 14.37 2.35
N GLY A 162 2.87 14.24 3.39
CA GLY A 162 1.43 14.52 3.34
C GLY A 162 0.66 13.77 2.25
N CYS A 163 1.11 12.58 1.86
CA CYS A 163 0.56 11.88 0.70
C CYS A 163 -0.34 10.68 1.05
N VAL A 164 -0.22 10.14 2.27
CA VAL A 164 -0.99 8.96 2.68
C VAL A 164 -2.46 9.32 2.90
N ASN A 165 -3.36 8.57 2.28
CA ASN A 165 -4.81 8.72 2.47
C ASN A 165 -5.37 7.69 3.45
N HIS A 166 -4.92 6.44 3.37
CA HIS A 166 -5.45 5.35 4.19
C HIS A 166 -4.31 4.49 4.73
N ILE A 167 -4.45 4.05 5.98
CA ILE A 167 -3.55 3.09 6.63
C ILE A 167 -4.37 1.85 6.97
N VAL A 168 -4.04 0.72 6.35
CA VAL A 168 -4.69 -0.58 6.57
C VAL A 168 -3.75 -1.48 7.33
N THR A 169 -4.19 -1.94 8.50
CA THR A 169 -3.42 -2.84 9.36
C THR A 169 -4.19 -4.12 9.67
N GLU A 170 -3.59 -5.04 10.37
CA GLU A 170 -4.25 -6.25 10.86
C GLU A 170 -5.25 -5.99 11.99
N GLN A 171 -5.26 -4.78 12.57
CA GLN A 171 -6.10 -4.45 13.72
C GLN A 171 -7.09 -3.32 13.43
N CYS A 172 -6.77 -2.42 12.52
CA CYS A 172 -7.60 -1.25 12.24
C CYS A 172 -7.37 -0.69 10.83
N VAL A 173 -8.32 0.14 10.40
CA VAL A 173 -8.18 1.03 9.25
C VAL A 173 -8.30 2.46 9.76
N ILE A 174 -7.35 3.29 9.33
CA ILE A 174 -7.24 4.70 9.71
C ILE A 174 -7.21 5.54 8.44
N ASP A 175 -8.06 6.55 8.38
CA ASP A 175 -8.04 7.58 7.35
C ASP A 175 -7.18 8.77 7.82
N VAL A 176 -6.34 9.28 6.93
CA VAL A 176 -5.59 10.51 7.16
C VAL A 176 -6.44 11.67 6.69
N THR A 177 -6.84 12.53 7.62
CA THR A 177 -7.71 13.67 7.34
C THR A 177 -7.02 15.00 7.73
N PRO A 178 -7.51 16.15 7.27
CA PRO A 178 -6.98 17.45 7.70
C PRO A 178 -7.09 17.68 9.21
N GLU A 179 -8.06 17.04 9.87
CA GLU A 179 -8.31 17.15 11.30
C GLU A 179 -7.41 16.20 12.13
N GLY A 180 -6.79 15.21 11.48
CA GLY A 180 -5.94 14.20 12.10
C GLY A 180 -6.25 12.78 11.63
N LEU A 181 -5.76 11.80 12.36
CA LEU A 181 -5.95 10.38 12.05
C LEU A 181 -7.31 9.89 12.57
N LYS A 182 -8.19 9.48 11.64
CA LYS A 182 -9.53 8.99 11.95
C LYS A 182 -9.60 7.48 11.91
N LEU A 183 -9.88 6.84 13.04
CA LEU A 183 -10.13 5.39 13.14
C LEU A 183 -11.51 5.09 12.56
N VAL A 184 -11.55 4.42 11.41
CA VAL A 184 -12.80 4.16 10.66
C VAL A 184 -13.25 2.71 10.72
N GLU A 185 -12.31 1.79 10.90
CA GLU A 185 -12.64 0.37 11.09
C GLU A 185 -11.73 -0.25 12.14
N ILE A 186 -12.28 -1.24 12.85
CA ILE A 186 -11.58 -1.96 13.92
C ILE A 186 -11.83 -3.45 13.82
N ARG A 187 -10.83 -4.26 14.13
CA ARG A 187 -10.96 -5.71 14.14
C ARG A 187 -11.88 -6.18 15.26
N ALA A 188 -12.71 -7.17 14.99
CA ALA A 188 -13.57 -7.77 15.99
C ALA A 188 -12.79 -8.21 17.26
N GLY A 189 -13.30 -7.85 18.42
CA GLY A 189 -12.67 -8.13 19.73
C GLY A 189 -11.60 -7.14 20.16
N LYS A 190 -11.36 -6.07 19.39
CA LYS A 190 -10.52 -4.93 19.79
C LYS A 190 -11.38 -3.74 20.16
N THR A 191 -10.83 -2.84 21.01
CA THR A 191 -11.45 -1.56 21.36
C THR A 191 -10.63 -0.40 20.80
N PRO A 192 -11.21 0.81 20.65
CA PRO A 192 -10.44 2.00 20.27
C PRO A 192 -9.23 2.25 21.18
N GLU A 193 -9.34 1.97 22.48
CA GLU A 193 -8.28 2.11 23.47
C GLU A 193 -7.13 1.13 23.18
N ASP A 194 -7.44 -0.10 22.74
CA ASP A 194 -6.42 -1.08 22.33
C ASP A 194 -5.60 -0.58 21.14
N ILE A 195 -6.22 0.13 20.20
CA ILE A 195 -5.53 0.72 19.06
C ILE A 195 -4.75 1.96 19.48
N GLN A 196 -5.38 2.84 20.26
CA GLN A 196 -4.73 4.06 20.77
C GLN A 196 -3.44 3.76 21.54
N ALA A 197 -3.41 2.69 22.31
CA ALA A 197 -2.21 2.27 23.04
C ALA A 197 -1.02 1.86 22.15
N GLN A 198 -1.25 1.64 20.86
CA GLN A 198 -0.26 1.17 19.90
C GLN A 198 0.17 2.22 18.86
N VAL A 199 -0.35 3.45 18.97
CA VAL A 199 -0.03 4.58 18.09
C VAL A 199 0.31 5.81 18.93
N GLU A 200 1.18 6.70 18.43
CA GLU A 200 1.54 7.92 19.16
C GLU A 200 0.52 9.06 19.00
N PRO A 201 -0.06 9.30 17.79
CA PRO A 201 -1.04 10.36 17.62
C PRO A 201 -2.35 10.03 18.32
N THR A 202 -3.07 11.06 18.78
CA THR A 202 -4.44 10.89 19.25
C THR A 202 -5.35 10.58 18.08
N LEU A 203 -6.09 9.48 18.17
CA LEU A 203 -7.04 9.07 17.13
C LEU A 203 -8.38 9.77 17.30
N ILE A 204 -8.95 10.22 16.21
CA ILE A 204 -10.35 10.63 16.11
C ILE A 204 -11.15 9.35 15.83
N ILE A 205 -12.14 9.07 16.67
CA ILE A 205 -12.99 7.90 16.47
C ILE A 205 -14.13 8.28 15.53
N ALA A 206 -14.33 7.50 14.46
CA ALA A 206 -15.46 7.73 13.55
C ALA A 206 -16.78 7.46 14.26
N ASP A 207 -17.79 8.31 14.02
CA ASP A 207 -19.14 8.13 14.58
C ASP A 207 -19.77 6.82 14.10
N ASP A 208 -19.41 6.37 12.90
CA ASP A 208 -19.83 5.12 12.26
C ASP A 208 -18.72 4.06 12.23
N LEU A 209 -17.91 4.00 13.29
CA LEU A 209 -16.83 3.01 13.42
C LEU A 209 -17.34 1.58 13.14
N LYS A 210 -16.73 0.90 12.18
CA LYS A 210 -17.18 -0.39 11.66
C LYS A 210 -16.22 -1.52 12.02
N PRO A 211 -16.68 -2.78 12.08
CA PRO A 211 -15.78 -3.92 12.07
C PRO A 211 -15.08 -4.03 10.70
N ILE A 212 -13.81 -4.45 10.69
CA ILE A 212 -13.12 -4.76 9.43
C ILE A 212 -13.72 -6.03 8.84
N GLU A 213 -14.24 -5.90 7.63
CA GLU A 213 -14.70 -7.02 6.81
C GLU A 213 -13.58 -7.42 5.82
N ALA A 214 -12.77 -8.45 6.18
CA ALA A 214 -11.65 -8.91 5.36
C ALA A 214 -11.54 -10.45 5.33
#